data_5969b3c79e46d0b825d75c33e7850ef6
#
_entry.id   5969b3c79e46d0b825d75c33e7850ef6
#
_cell.length_a   1.000
_cell.length_b   1.000
_cell.length_c   1.000
_cell.angle_alpha   90.00
_cell.angle_beta   90.00
_cell.angle_gamma   90.00
#
_symmetry.space_group_name_H-M   'P 1'
#
loop_
_entity.id
_entity.type
_entity.pdbx_description
1 polymer ?
#
loop_
_entity_poly.entity_id
_entity_poly.type
_entity_poly.pdbx_seq_one_letter_code
_entity_poly.pdbx_strand_id
1 'polypeptide(L)'
;TVQYSIDNGAHWNTSFSAVEGLNNVQVRQIDVAGNTSAATSFSFTLDTSADAPGVALTTDSGSNAADHITNVGTLNLSGIETGATVQYSVDNGAHWSTSFGA
;
A
#
# COMPACT_ATOMS: atom_id res chain seq x y z
N THR A 1 19.63 24.25 11.81
CA THR A 1 19.49 23.67 10.46
C THR A 1 19.35 22.17 10.57
N VAL A 2 18.33 21.60 9.95
CA VAL A 2 18.13 20.17 9.86
C VAL A 2 18.57 19.70 8.48
N GLN A 3 19.30 18.60 8.43
CA GLN A 3 19.77 18.00 7.18
C GLN A 3 19.38 16.53 7.10
N TYR A 4 19.15 16.08 5.87
CA TYR A 4 18.70 14.74 5.55
C TYR A 4 19.69 14.07 4.58
N SER A 5 19.93 12.78 4.75
CA SER A 5 20.73 11.97 3.83
C SER A 5 19.96 10.71 3.44
N ILE A 6 19.97 10.37 2.15
CA ILE A 6 19.35 9.16 1.61
C ILE A 6 20.41 8.18 1.06
N ASP A 7 21.70 8.49 1.24
CA ASP A 7 22.82 7.69 0.75
C ASP A 7 23.81 7.33 1.87
N ASN A 8 23.27 7.10 3.05
CA ASN A 8 24.03 6.68 4.25
C ASN A 8 25.08 7.70 4.70
N GLY A 9 24.77 8.99 4.53
CA GLY A 9 25.63 10.07 5.00
C GLY A 9 26.64 10.58 3.96
N ALA A 10 26.63 10.07 2.74
CA ALA A 10 27.54 10.55 1.70
C ALA A 10 27.21 11.97 1.24
N HIS A 11 25.90 12.29 1.16
CA HIS A 11 25.42 13.62 0.79
C HIS A 11 24.31 14.06 1.75
N TRP A 12 24.25 15.36 2.05
CA TRP A 12 23.27 15.95 2.96
C TRP A 12 22.54 17.09 2.30
N ASN A 13 21.20 17.14 2.51
CA ASN A 13 20.32 18.19 1.99
C ASN A 13 19.45 18.75 3.12
N THR A 14 18.95 19.96 2.93
CA THR A 14 18.02 20.60 3.87
C THR A 14 16.57 20.19 3.64
N SER A 15 16.29 19.37 2.64
CA SER A 15 14.95 18.88 2.32
C SER A 15 14.98 17.37 2.07
N PHE A 16 13.83 16.73 2.29
CA PHE A 16 13.65 15.30 2.08
C PHE A 16 12.29 15.05 1.44
N SER A 17 12.27 14.21 0.41
CA SER A 17 11.03 13.72 -0.20
C SER A 17 11.04 12.20 -0.15
N ALA A 18 10.00 11.61 0.44
CA ALA A 18 9.84 10.16 0.47
C ALA A 18 9.48 9.64 -0.93
N VAL A 19 9.92 8.41 -1.21
CA VAL A 19 9.57 7.69 -2.44
C VAL A 19 8.69 6.51 -2.09
N GLU A 20 7.93 6.05 -3.05
CA GLU A 20 7.12 4.84 -2.88
C GLU A 20 8.03 3.64 -2.60
N GLY A 21 7.66 2.82 -1.64
CA GLY A 21 8.44 1.68 -1.19
C GLY A 21 9.33 2.00 0.00
N LEU A 22 10.41 1.26 0.16
CA LEU A 22 11.31 1.40 1.31
C LEU A 22 12.12 2.69 1.23
N ASN A 23 12.10 3.46 2.31
CA ASN A 23 12.90 4.66 2.50
C ASN A 23 13.88 4.43 3.64
N ASN A 24 15.15 4.72 3.40
CA ASN A 24 16.20 4.76 4.43
C ASN A 24 16.71 6.19 4.50
N VAL A 25 16.52 6.87 5.63
CA VAL A 25 16.90 8.26 5.79
C VAL A 25 17.71 8.44 7.05
N GLN A 26 18.72 9.30 6.98
CA GLN A 26 19.45 9.79 8.13
C GLN A 26 19.15 11.27 8.33
N VAL A 27 19.01 11.68 9.58
CA VAL A 27 18.69 13.07 9.94
C VAL A 27 19.72 13.56 10.96
N ARG A 28 20.25 14.76 10.76
CA ARG A 28 21.11 15.45 11.71
C ARG A 28 20.75 16.91 11.81
N GLN A 29 21.23 17.56 12.85
CA GLN A 29 21.03 19.01 12.99
C GLN A 29 22.36 19.73 13.18
N ILE A 30 22.40 20.97 12.76
CA ILE A 30 23.50 21.89 13.00
C ILE A 30 22.94 23.01 13.86
N ASP A 31 23.54 23.25 15.03
CA ASP A 31 23.07 24.26 15.97
C ASP A 31 23.53 25.68 15.58
N VAL A 32 23.08 26.67 16.35
CA VAL A 32 23.40 28.08 16.08
C VAL A 32 24.92 28.33 16.19
N ALA A 33 25.64 27.57 17.02
CA ALA A 33 27.09 27.70 17.19
C ALA A 33 27.91 26.99 16.12
N GLY A 34 27.24 26.27 15.20
CA GLY A 34 27.91 25.55 14.11
C GLY A 34 28.27 24.11 14.44
N ASN A 35 27.80 23.56 15.57
CA ASN A 35 28.05 22.17 15.93
C ASN A 35 27.10 21.25 15.16
N THR A 36 27.68 20.18 14.58
CA THR A 36 26.90 19.15 13.85
C THR A 36 26.63 17.97 14.79
N SER A 37 25.37 17.59 14.92
CA SER A 37 24.99 16.44 15.75
C SER A 37 25.35 15.11 15.09
N ALA A 38 25.30 14.04 15.87
CA ALA A 38 25.26 12.69 15.32
C ALA A 38 24.00 12.50 14.48
N ALA A 39 24.08 11.62 13.48
CA ALA A 39 22.96 11.29 12.64
C ALA A 39 22.07 10.24 13.29
N THR A 40 20.76 10.38 13.10
CA THR A 40 19.76 9.35 13.46
C THR A 40 19.30 8.67 12.20
N SER A 41 19.39 7.36 12.16
CA SER A 41 18.92 6.54 11.04
C SER A 41 17.48 6.12 11.28
N PHE A 42 16.68 6.18 10.22
CA PHE A 42 15.28 5.77 10.26
C PHE A 42 14.88 5.13 8.93
N SER A 43 14.11 4.04 9.00
CA SER A 43 13.61 3.34 7.82
C SER A 43 12.11 3.20 7.93
N PHE A 44 11.43 3.42 6.81
CA PHE A 44 9.98 3.23 6.73
C PHE A 44 9.58 2.88 5.30
N THR A 45 8.39 2.30 5.16
CA THR A 45 7.80 2.00 3.86
C THR A 45 6.68 2.99 3.58
N LEU A 46 6.79 3.72 2.47
CA LEU A 46 5.72 4.57 1.98
C LEU A 46 4.85 3.76 1.03
N ASP A 47 3.57 3.66 1.36
CA ASP A 47 2.57 2.96 0.56
C ASP A 47 1.37 3.88 0.39
N THR A 48 1.21 4.44 -0.80
CA THR A 48 0.17 5.42 -1.11
C THR A 48 -0.93 4.88 -2.01
N SER A 49 -0.83 3.60 -2.39
CA SER A 49 -1.77 3.01 -3.35
C SER A 49 -2.09 1.57 -2.97
N ALA A 50 -3.27 1.14 -3.40
CA ALA A 50 -3.68 -0.26 -3.34
C ALA A 50 -4.16 -0.68 -4.74
N ASP A 51 -3.70 -1.84 -5.20
CA ASP A 51 -4.13 -2.37 -6.48
C ASP A 51 -5.55 -2.92 -6.38
N ALA A 52 -6.30 -2.81 -7.48
CA ALA A 52 -7.62 -3.41 -7.56
C ALA A 52 -7.51 -4.94 -7.49
N PRO A 53 -8.36 -5.61 -6.70
CA PRO A 53 -8.35 -7.07 -6.63
C PRO A 53 -8.89 -7.71 -7.90
N GLY A 54 -8.46 -8.94 -8.17
CA GLY A 54 -9.10 -9.80 -9.15
C GLY A 54 -10.31 -10.50 -8.54
N VAL A 55 -11.36 -10.68 -9.33
CA VAL A 55 -12.61 -11.32 -8.89
C VAL A 55 -13.05 -12.33 -9.94
N ALA A 56 -13.43 -13.52 -9.50
CA ALA A 56 -13.98 -14.57 -10.35
C ALA A 56 -15.02 -15.36 -9.56
N LEU A 57 -15.85 -16.13 -10.26
CA LEU A 57 -16.70 -17.12 -9.61
C LEU A 57 -15.85 -18.33 -9.20
N THR A 58 -16.09 -18.90 -8.02
CA THR A 58 -15.45 -20.16 -7.63
C THR A 58 -15.93 -21.31 -8.51
N THR A 59 -17.20 -21.25 -8.94
CA THR A 59 -17.79 -22.22 -9.84
C THR A 59 -18.73 -21.49 -10.80
N ASP A 60 -18.41 -21.53 -12.10
CA ASP A 60 -19.31 -21.07 -13.14
C ASP A 60 -20.07 -22.27 -13.68
N SER A 61 -21.21 -22.57 -13.04
CA SER A 61 -22.01 -23.76 -13.32
C SER A 61 -22.87 -23.55 -14.56
N GLY A 62 -23.53 -24.63 -14.99
CA GLY A 62 -24.42 -24.61 -16.14
C GLY A 62 -23.77 -25.12 -17.42
N SER A 63 -24.42 -24.90 -18.55
CA SER A 63 -23.97 -25.42 -19.85
C SER A 63 -22.76 -24.70 -20.43
N ASN A 64 -22.48 -23.48 -19.94
CA ASN A 64 -21.32 -22.69 -20.37
C ASN A 64 -20.56 -22.21 -19.13
N ALA A 65 -19.33 -22.69 -18.96
CA ALA A 65 -18.48 -22.33 -17.81
C ALA A 65 -17.80 -20.97 -17.92
N ALA A 66 -18.13 -20.16 -18.93
CA ALA A 66 -17.52 -18.86 -19.17
C ALA A 66 -18.53 -17.72 -19.34
N ASP A 67 -19.82 -17.96 -19.11
CA ASP A 67 -20.88 -16.96 -19.33
C ASP A 67 -21.27 -16.18 -18.08
N HIS A 68 -20.67 -16.49 -16.92
CA HIS A 68 -20.97 -15.91 -15.61
C HIS A 68 -22.43 -16.12 -15.17
N ILE A 69 -23.10 -17.13 -15.71
CA ILE A 69 -24.45 -17.56 -15.30
C ILE A 69 -24.29 -18.84 -14.48
N THR A 70 -24.49 -18.74 -13.17
CA THR A 70 -24.19 -19.80 -12.25
C THR A 70 -25.26 -19.89 -11.15
N ASN A 71 -25.43 -21.09 -10.59
CA ASN A 71 -26.22 -21.25 -9.37
C ASN A 71 -25.35 -21.26 -8.09
N VAL A 72 -24.05 -20.97 -8.24
CA VAL A 72 -23.11 -20.85 -7.11
C VAL A 72 -22.53 -19.42 -7.14
N GLY A 73 -22.97 -18.59 -6.21
CA GLY A 73 -22.61 -17.17 -6.17
C GLY A 73 -21.38 -16.85 -5.34
N THR A 74 -20.59 -17.85 -4.95
CA THR A 74 -19.36 -17.62 -4.18
C THR A 74 -18.26 -17.06 -5.06
N LEU A 75 -17.58 -16.00 -4.57
CA LEU A 75 -16.50 -15.34 -5.30
C LEU A 75 -15.14 -15.86 -4.88
N ASN A 76 -14.22 -15.90 -5.84
CA ASN A 76 -12.80 -16.17 -5.63
C ASN A 76 -12.02 -14.88 -5.90
N LEU A 77 -11.23 -14.44 -4.93
CA LEU A 77 -10.47 -13.20 -5.01
C LEU A 77 -9.00 -13.47 -5.20
N SER A 78 -8.32 -12.59 -5.92
CA SER A 78 -6.87 -12.64 -6.12
C SER A 78 -6.27 -11.23 -6.01
N GLY A 79 -4.95 -11.16 -5.82
CA GLY A 79 -4.25 -9.89 -5.72
C GLY A 79 -4.53 -9.14 -4.42
N ILE A 80 -4.94 -9.84 -3.36
CA ILE A 80 -5.19 -9.23 -2.06
C ILE A 80 -3.86 -9.08 -1.32
N GLU A 81 -3.54 -7.85 -0.91
CA GLU A 81 -2.33 -7.57 -0.14
C GLU A 81 -2.45 -8.16 1.27
N THR A 82 -1.32 -8.63 1.82
CA THR A 82 -1.29 -9.16 3.18
C THR A 82 -1.73 -8.10 4.19
N GLY A 83 -2.70 -8.44 5.03
CA GLY A 83 -3.25 -7.54 6.04
C GLY A 83 -4.29 -6.55 5.52
N ALA A 84 -4.61 -6.58 4.24
CA ALA A 84 -5.63 -5.70 3.67
C ALA A 84 -7.04 -6.13 4.09
N THR A 85 -7.93 -5.15 4.20
CA THR A 85 -9.36 -5.38 4.41
C THR A 85 -10.06 -5.39 3.06
N VAL A 86 -10.84 -6.44 2.78
CA VAL A 86 -11.63 -6.54 1.57
C VAL A 86 -13.05 -6.03 1.84
N GLN A 87 -13.54 -5.20 0.92
CA GLN A 87 -14.90 -4.67 0.99
C GLN A 87 -15.65 -4.96 -0.30
N TYR A 88 -16.96 -5.18 -0.19
CA TYR A 88 -17.85 -5.51 -1.28
C TYR A 88 -18.95 -4.47 -1.41
N SER A 89 -19.33 -4.13 -2.63
CA SER A 89 -20.48 -3.27 -2.92
C SER A 89 -21.41 -3.98 -3.89
N VAL A 90 -22.70 -3.92 -3.58
CA VAL A 90 -23.77 -4.46 -4.46
C VAL A 90 -24.63 -3.35 -5.05
N ASP A 91 -24.27 -2.08 -4.83
CA ASP A 91 -25.00 -0.90 -5.28
C ASP A 91 -24.10 0.07 -6.07
N ASN A 92 -23.12 -0.49 -6.78
CA ASN A 92 -22.19 0.24 -7.65
C ASN A 92 -21.32 1.25 -6.89
N GLY A 93 -20.92 0.91 -5.67
CA GLY A 93 -19.99 1.73 -4.88
C GLY A 93 -20.65 2.74 -3.95
N ALA A 94 -21.99 2.76 -3.86
CA ALA A 94 -22.68 3.67 -2.93
C ALA A 94 -22.52 3.24 -1.47
N HIS A 95 -22.53 1.93 -1.21
CA HIS A 95 -22.33 1.35 0.12
C HIS A 95 -21.35 0.18 0.05
N TRP A 96 -20.53 0.03 1.09
CA TRP A 96 -19.50 -1.01 1.18
C TRP A 96 -19.67 -1.84 2.45
N SER A 97 -19.45 -3.14 2.34
CA SER A 97 -19.54 -4.10 3.45
C SER A 97 -18.32 -5.03 3.42
N THR A 98 -17.92 -5.53 4.58
CA THR A 98 -16.83 -6.52 4.68
C THR A 98 -17.28 -7.94 4.38
N SER A 99 -18.56 -8.17 4.11
CA SER A 99 -19.10 -9.48 3.77
C SER A 99 -19.95 -9.43 2.50
N PHE A 100 -19.97 -10.55 1.78
CA PHE A 100 -20.80 -10.73 0.59
C PHE A 100 -21.49 -12.09 0.70
N GLY A 101 -22.84 -12.08 0.69
CA GLY A 101 -23.64 -13.28 0.71
C GLY A 101 -23.97 -13.76 -0.69
N ALA A 102 -23.80 -15.05 -0.93
CA ALA A 102 -24.17 -15.68 -2.21
C ALA A 102 -25.61 -16.17 -2.20
#